data_6fc5811915e38a73a6a580c64667337c
#
_entry.id   6fc5811915e38a73a6a580c64667337c
#
_cell.length_a   1.000
_cell.length_b   1.000
_cell.length_c   1.000
_cell.angle_alpha   90.00
_cell.angle_beta   90.00
_cell.angle_gamma   90.00
#
_symmetry.space_group_name_H-M   'P 1'
#
loop_
_entity.id
_entity.type
_entity.pdbx_description
1 polymer ?
#
loop_
_entity_poly.entity_id
_entity_poly.type
_entity_poly.pdbx_seq_one_letter_code
_entity_poly.pdbx_strand_id
1 'polypeptide(L)'
;MTSPNPSAPIPISTISDLAIDDAEKHLRDVLMLAIQHTSEQAALIVMDTRSELSRALSEAYRRCLPNARFMDFDNVSPEAVHAAFNELKPGDLVVLIQSTNFRLEAFRIRVELFKLGLKVIEHPHLSRMPGQQALHYIASLAYDPAYYRGVGHALKARIDKASNGMVESDGEHLHFTSPFEPAKLNIGDYSEMNNVGGQFPLGEVFTEARDLEAVHGKVKIFVFGDTSFHVNKPEQPITLVITKGRVTDVINSTPAFDQVMANIRADEGEVWLRELGFGMNRAFSRTCMVDDIGTYERMCGIHLSLGAKHGVYNKALIRRATARYHVDVFAVTDAVYLDDEIVYRDGAWQVS
;
A
#
# COMPACT_ATOMS: atom_id res chain seq x y z
N MET A 1 26.98 -30.75 -22.13
CA MET A 1 26.40 -30.68 -20.79
C MET A 1 27.47 -30.06 -19.89
N THR A 2 27.44 -28.76 -19.73
CA THR A 2 28.36 -28.02 -18.85
C THR A 2 27.59 -27.71 -17.57
N SER A 3 28.06 -28.27 -16.47
CA SER A 3 27.53 -28.00 -15.11
C SER A 3 27.62 -26.52 -14.77
N PRO A 4 26.63 -25.95 -14.11
CA PRO A 4 26.72 -24.55 -13.67
C PRO A 4 27.78 -24.43 -12.56
N ASN A 5 28.64 -23.42 -12.70
CA ASN A 5 29.71 -23.07 -11.79
C ASN A 5 29.11 -22.55 -10.43
N PRO A 6 29.42 -23.19 -9.28
CA PRO A 6 28.80 -22.84 -7.99
C PRO A 6 29.60 -21.81 -7.20
N SER A 7 30.03 -20.70 -7.76
CA SER A 7 30.68 -19.65 -6.98
C SER A 7 30.62 -18.28 -7.65
N ALA A 8 29.43 -17.76 -7.86
CA ALA A 8 29.29 -16.31 -7.95
C ALA A 8 29.28 -15.76 -6.50
N PRO A 9 30.16 -14.80 -6.14
CA PRO A 9 30.10 -14.18 -4.82
C PRO A 9 28.74 -13.50 -4.65
N ILE A 10 28.08 -13.77 -3.52
CA ILE A 10 26.86 -13.07 -3.11
C ILE A 10 27.21 -11.57 -3.12
N PRO A 11 26.47 -10.71 -3.86
CA PRO A 11 26.76 -9.29 -3.87
C PRO A 11 26.75 -8.76 -2.44
N ILE A 12 27.81 -8.07 -2.05
CA ILE A 12 27.90 -7.36 -0.78
C ILE A 12 26.71 -6.39 -0.74
N SER A 13 25.98 -6.38 0.37
CA SER A 13 24.82 -5.49 0.57
C SER A 13 25.19 -4.05 0.21
N THR A 14 24.46 -3.44 -0.72
CA THR A 14 24.64 -2.04 -1.09
C THR A 14 23.95 -1.09 -0.09
N ILE A 15 23.14 -1.62 0.83
CA ILE A 15 22.51 -0.85 1.90
C ILE A 15 23.56 -0.63 2.99
N SER A 16 23.91 0.63 3.19
CA SER A 16 24.94 1.03 4.16
C SER A 16 24.46 0.86 5.61
N ASP A 17 25.41 0.78 6.54
CA ASP A 17 25.11 0.76 7.98
C ASP A 17 24.30 2.00 8.40
N LEU A 18 24.57 3.17 7.79
CA LEU A 18 23.80 4.38 8.03
C LEU A 18 22.32 4.23 7.67
N ALA A 19 22.02 3.56 6.57
CA ALA A 19 20.62 3.30 6.19
C ALA A 19 19.94 2.27 7.13
N ILE A 20 20.71 1.35 7.70
CA ILE A 20 20.20 0.43 8.75
C ILE A 20 19.93 1.22 10.04
N ASP A 21 20.78 2.18 10.40
CA ASP A 21 20.56 3.07 11.54
C ASP A 21 19.29 3.93 11.35
N ASP A 22 19.05 4.44 10.14
CA ASP A 22 17.81 5.15 9.80
C ASP A 22 16.60 4.21 9.91
N ALA A 23 16.69 2.99 9.39
CA ALA A 23 15.64 1.97 9.52
C ALA A 23 15.34 1.65 11.00
N GLU A 24 16.39 1.45 11.82
CA GLU A 24 16.24 1.23 13.26
C GLU A 24 15.48 2.37 13.93
N LYS A 25 15.87 3.62 13.67
CA LYS A 25 15.21 4.81 14.23
C LYS A 25 13.72 4.84 13.85
N HIS A 26 13.40 4.68 12.57
CA HIS A 26 12.02 4.70 12.11
C HIS A 26 11.19 3.55 12.66
N LEU A 27 11.75 2.36 12.74
CA LEU A 27 11.07 1.20 13.31
C LEU A 27 10.83 1.34 14.83
N ARG A 28 11.73 1.98 15.57
CA ARG A 28 11.50 2.32 16.99
C ARG A 28 10.27 3.22 17.14
N ASP A 29 10.16 4.26 16.29
CA ASP A 29 9.02 5.16 16.31
C ASP A 29 7.72 4.42 15.93
N VAL A 30 7.75 3.58 14.90
CA VAL A 30 6.61 2.72 14.52
C VAL A 30 6.18 1.82 15.67
N LEU A 31 7.12 1.11 16.29
CA LEU A 31 6.85 0.18 17.39
C LEU A 31 6.24 0.90 18.60
N MET A 32 6.78 2.06 18.95
CA MET A 32 6.38 2.82 20.14
C MET A 32 5.11 3.64 19.88
N LEU A 33 5.03 4.37 18.76
CA LEU A 33 4.00 5.39 18.55
C LEU A 33 2.78 4.86 17.78
N ALA A 34 2.98 3.93 16.84
CA ALA A 34 1.87 3.35 16.08
C ALA A 34 1.37 2.05 16.71
N ILE A 35 2.24 1.08 16.89
CA ILE A 35 1.90 -0.27 17.39
C ILE A 35 1.73 -0.29 18.92
N GLN A 36 2.36 0.64 19.63
CA GLN A 36 2.36 0.70 21.09
C GLN A 36 2.79 -0.65 21.70
N HIS A 37 3.91 -1.19 21.18
CA HIS A 37 4.51 -2.41 21.69
C HIS A 37 5.28 -2.10 22.97
N THR A 38 5.11 -2.94 23.99
CA THR A 38 5.75 -2.78 25.30
C THR A 38 6.70 -3.94 25.59
N SER A 39 7.64 -3.74 26.53
CA SER A 39 8.60 -4.78 26.95
C SER A 39 7.97 -6.01 27.62
N GLU A 40 6.70 -5.92 28.01
CA GLU A 40 5.96 -7.03 28.64
C GLU A 40 5.34 -7.97 27.58
N GLN A 41 5.25 -7.52 26.34
CA GLN A 41 4.68 -8.26 25.22
C GLN A 41 5.80 -9.01 24.48
N ALA A 42 5.51 -10.26 24.14
CA ALA A 42 6.41 -11.03 23.28
C ALA A 42 6.41 -10.49 21.84
N ALA A 43 7.52 -10.68 21.15
CA ALA A 43 7.64 -10.37 19.73
C ALA A 43 8.23 -11.56 18.97
N LEU A 44 7.60 -11.92 17.86
CA LEU A 44 8.06 -12.92 16.91
C LEU A 44 8.27 -12.26 15.54
N ILE A 45 9.49 -12.36 15.02
CA ILE A 45 9.85 -11.87 13.69
C ILE A 45 10.08 -13.07 12.78
N VAL A 46 9.19 -13.22 11.78
CA VAL A 46 9.35 -14.20 10.71
C VAL A 46 9.90 -13.46 9.49
N MET A 47 11.04 -13.88 9.03
CA MET A 47 11.79 -13.16 7.99
C MET A 47 12.42 -14.12 6.99
N ASP A 48 12.78 -13.62 5.82
CA ASP A 48 13.72 -14.23 4.89
C ASP A 48 14.95 -13.33 4.67
N THR A 49 15.99 -13.86 4.03
CA THR A 49 17.22 -13.12 3.72
C THR A 49 17.49 -12.97 2.23
N ARG A 50 16.46 -13.14 1.40
CA ARG A 50 16.59 -13.24 -0.07
C ARG A 50 16.83 -11.89 -0.75
N SER A 51 16.42 -10.78 -0.12
CA SER A 51 16.69 -9.42 -0.62
C SER A 51 17.58 -8.63 0.32
N GLU A 52 18.25 -7.60 -0.21
CA GLU A 52 19.05 -6.69 0.63
C GLU A 52 18.17 -5.96 1.64
N LEU A 53 16.99 -5.53 1.22
CA LEU A 53 16.06 -4.81 2.07
C LEU A 53 15.52 -5.70 3.20
N SER A 54 15.21 -7.00 2.93
CA SER A 54 14.79 -7.91 3.99
C SER A 54 15.90 -8.14 5.04
N ARG A 55 17.15 -8.27 4.61
CA ARG A 55 18.30 -8.37 5.53
C ARG A 55 18.48 -7.10 6.37
N ALA A 56 18.42 -5.92 5.72
CA ALA A 56 18.57 -4.64 6.41
C ALA A 56 17.48 -4.42 7.46
N LEU A 57 16.22 -4.68 7.11
CA LEU A 57 15.10 -4.57 8.07
C LEU A 57 15.22 -5.60 9.19
N SER A 58 15.64 -6.84 8.90
CA SER A 58 15.85 -7.87 9.92
C SER A 58 16.91 -7.44 10.92
N GLU A 59 18.01 -6.82 10.47
CA GLU A 59 19.03 -6.29 11.35
C GLU A 59 18.51 -5.11 12.18
N ALA A 60 17.80 -4.18 11.57
CA ALA A 60 17.17 -3.06 12.28
C ALA A 60 16.20 -3.54 13.36
N TYR A 61 15.37 -4.56 13.06
CA TYR A 61 14.49 -5.17 14.07
C TYR A 61 15.26 -5.88 15.20
N ARG A 62 16.40 -6.53 14.93
CA ARG A 62 17.26 -7.12 16.00
C ARG A 62 17.72 -6.05 16.98
N ARG A 63 18.07 -4.87 16.47
CA ARG A 63 18.48 -3.74 17.31
C ARG A 63 17.30 -3.13 18.07
N CYS A 64 16.12 -3.06 17.46
CA CYS A 64 14.90 -2.55 18.12
C CYS A 64 14.36 -3.50 19.20
N LEU A 65 14.38 -4.79 18.93
CA LEU A 65 13.73 -5.85 19.72
C LEU A 65 14.74 -6.97 20.04
N PRO A 66 15.75 -6.71 20.90
CA PRO A 66 16.84 -7.67 21.17
C PRO A 66 16.35 -8.97 21.81
N ASN A 67 15.20 -8.97 22.47
CA ASN A 67 14.59 -10.14 23.10
C ASN A 67 13.57 -10.86 22.23
N ALA A 68 13.32 -10.38 21.00
CA ALA A 68 12.37 -11.03 20.10
C ALA A 68 12.90 -12.37 19.60
N ARG A 69 11.98 -13.30 19.36
CA ARG A 69 12.29 -14.54 18.67
C ARG A 69 12.34 -14.28 17.16
N PHE A 70 13.43 -14.72 16.50
CA PHE A 70 13.60 -14.63 15.05
C PHE A 70 13.47 -16.01 14.44
N MET A 71 12.69 -16.13 13.37
CA MET A 71 12.53 -17.33 12.57
C MET A 71 12.83 -17.03 11.10
N ASP A 72 13.83 -17.70 10.56
CA ASP A 72 14.13 -17.63 9.12
C ASP A 72 13.21 -18.60 8.38
N PHE A 73 12.29 -18.06 7.60
CA PHE A 73 11.25 -18.82 6.87
C PHE A 73 11.84 -19.86 5.91
N ASP A 74 13.05 -19.61 5.38
CA ASP A 74 13.72 -20.52 4.47
C ASP A 74 14.34 -21.75 5.17
N ASN A 75 14.53 -21.64 6.50
CA ASN A 75 15.19 -22.66 7.32
C ASN A 75 14.25 -23.37 8.31
N VAL A 76 12.94 -23.05 8.28
CA VAL A 76 11.93 -23.66 9.16
C VAL A 76 10.76 -24.20 8.33
N SER A 77 10.04 -25.18 8.87
CA SER A 77 8.83 -25.66 8.19
C SER A 77 7.65 -24.71 8.44
N PRO A 78 6.65 -24.66 7.52
CA PRO A 78 5.41 -23.92 7.74
C PRO A 78 4.71 -24.27 9.05
N GLU A 79 4.73 -25.55 9.44
CA GLU A 79 4.12 -26.03 10.68
C GLU A 79 4.83 -25.47 11.91
N ALA A 80 6.18 -25.30 11.87
CA ALA A 80 6.94 -24.69 12.94
C ALA A 80 6.59 -23.20 13.12
N VAL A 81 6.34 -22.50 12.00
CA VAL A 81 5.88 -21.10 12.02
C VAL A 81 4.48 -21.00 12.62
N HIS A 82 3.54 -21.88 12.20
CA HIS A 82 2.19 -21.93 12.78
C HIS A 82 2.22 -22.27 14.28
N ALA A 83 3.05 -23.23 14.69
CA ALA A 83 3.23 -23.55 16.10
C ALA A 83 3.70 -22.33 16.92
N ALA A 84 4.68 -21.58 16.36
CA ALA A 84 5.18 -20.36 17.00
C ALA A 84 4.12 -19.25 17.12
N PHE A 85 3.24 -19.09 16.14
CA PHE A 85 2.11 -18.16 16.24
C PHE A 85 1.15 -18.55 17.37
N ASN A 86 0.87 -19.86 17.53
CA ASN A 86 -0.05 -20.37 18.55
C ASN A 86 0.53 -20.31 20.00
N GLU A 87 1.83 -20.12 20.16
CA GLU A 87 2.47 -19.90 21.45
C GLU A 87 2.29 -18.47 21.98
N LEU A 88 1.94 -17.51 21.07
CA LEU A 88 1.76 -16.10 21.41
C LEU A 88 0.39 -15.85 22.07
N LYS A 89 0.33 -14.76 22.84
CA LYS A 89 -0.88 -14.32 23.52
C LYS A 89 -1.47 -13.10 22.81
N PRO A 90 -2.78 -12.86 22.93
CA PRO A 90 -3.39 -11.62 22.45
C PRO A 90 -2.62 -10.38 22.93
N GLY A 91 -2.32 -9.47 22.01
CA GLY A 91 -1.48 -8.30 22.26
C GLY A 91 0.01 -8.46 21.96
N ASP A 92 0.51 -9.71 21.82
CA ASP A 92 1.89 -9.94 21.36
C ASP A 92 2.06 -9.51 19.90
N LEU A 93 3.31 -9.27 19.49
CA LEU A 93 3.64 -8.73 18.16
C LEU A 93 4.17 -9.83 17.23
N VAL A 94 3.66 -9.85 16.01
CA VAL A 94 4.27 -10.58 14.89
C VAL A 94 4.73 -9.59 13.83
N VAL A 95 5.98 -9.71 13.39
CA VAL A 95 6.54 -8.98 12.26
C VAL A 95 6.82 -9.97 11.14
N LEU A 96 6.34 -9.67 9.93
CA LEU A 96 6.57 -10.45 8.72
C LEU A 96 7.45 -9.65 7.77
N ILE A 97 8.69 -10.09 7.56
CA ILE A 97 9.66 -9.45 6.66
C ILE A 97 9.84 -10.35 5.44
N GLN A 98 9.23 -9.97 4.31
CA GLN A 98 9.02 -10.86 3.18
C GLN A 98 9.66 -10.30 1.90
N SER A 99 10.70 -10.93 1.40
CA SER A 99 11.20 -10.66 0.03
C SER A 99 10.17 -11.04 -1.01
N THR A 100 9.49 -12.18 -0.78
CA THR A 100 8.30 -12.63 -1.50
C THR A 100 7.28 -13.12 -0.46
N ASN A 101 6.01 -13.21 -0.84
CA ASN A 101 4.99 -13.67 0.10
C ASN A 101 5.30 -15.06 0.66
N PHE A 102 5.22 -15.22 1.98
CA PHE A 102 5.30 -16.52 2.64
C PHE A 102 4.09 -17.37 2.28
N ARG A 103 4.34 -18.61 1.86
CA ARG A 103 3.33 -19.59 1.48
C ARG A 103 2.94 -20.44 2.69
N LEU A 104 2.10 -19.90 3.58
CA LEU A 104 1.57 -20.60 4.76
C LEU A 104 0.08 -20.87 4.54
N GLU A 105 -0.30 -21.72 3.62
CA GLU A 105 -1.67 -22.21 3.33
C GLU A 105 -2.83 -21.19 3.46
N ALA A 106 -2.65 -20.11 4.20
CA ALA A 106 -3.60 -19.02 4.37
C ALA A 106 -3.48 -17.99 3.24
N PHE A 107 -4.60 -17.56 2.69
CA PHE A 107 -4.65 -16.53 1.65
C PHE A 107 -4.00 -15.20 2.10
N ARG A 108 -4.16 -14.86 3.38
CA ARG A 108 -3.52 -13.70 4.02
C ARG A 108 -3.17 -14.06 5.46
N ILE A 109 -1.90 -14.32 5.73
CA ILE A 109 -1.40 -14.65 7.08
C ILE A 109 -1.85 -13.62 8.11
N ARG A 110 -1.75 -12.34 7.79
CA ARG A 110 -2.17 -11.24 8.65
C ARG A 110 -3.60 -11.38 9.19
N VAL A 111 -4.53 -11.85 8.37
CA VAL A 111 -5.92 -12.03 8.80
C VAL A 111 -6.04 -13.13 9.87
N GLU A 112 -5.27 -14.21 9.72
CA GLU A 112 -5.25 -15.28 10.72
C GLU A 112 -4.61 -14.79 12.03
N LEU A 113 -3.53 -14.02 11.96
CA LEU A 113 -2.88 -13.44 13.15
C LEU A 113 -3.82 -12.47 13.89
N PHE A 114 -4.60 -11.67 13.17
CA PHE A 114 -5.60 -10.80 13.79
C PHE A 114 -6.72 -11.59 14.50
N LYS A 115 -7.11 -12.77 13.99
CA LYS A 115 -8.07 -13.65 14.69
C LYS A 115 -7.53 -14.17 16.03
N LEU A 116 -6.20 -14.28 16.17
CA LEU A 116 -5.52 -14.62 17.42
C LEU A 116 -5.34 -13.42 18.35
N GLY A 117 -5.82 -12.23 17.97
CA GLY A 117 -5.66 -10.99 18.73
C GLY A 117 -4.24 -10.42 18.74
N LEU A 118 -3.40 -10.83 17.80
CA LEU A 118 -2.00 -10.40 17.71
C LEU A 118 -1.89 -9.04 17.01
N LYS A 119 -0.89 -8.27 17.40
CA LYS A 119 -0.43 -7.08 16.67
C LYS A 119 0.41 -7.53 15.48
N VAL A 120 0.26 -6.89 14.32
CA VAL A 120 0.95 -7.35 13.11
C VAL A 120 1.60 -6.19 12.35
N ILE A 121 2.89 -6.33 12.04
CA ILE A 121 3.59 -5.51 11.04
C ILE A 121 3.94 -6.41 9.87
N GLU A 122 3.53 -6.03 8.66
CA GLU A 122 3.84 -6.77 7.45
C GLU A 122 4.61 -5.90 6.46
N HIS A 123 5.80 -6.36 6.08
CA HIS A 123 6.66 -5.79 5.04
C HIS A 123 6.69 -6.76 3.84
N PRO A 124 5.76 -6.63 2.86
CA PRO A 124 5.67 -7.56 1.75
C PRO A 124 6.55 -7.17 0.58
N HIS A 125 6.87 -8.13 -0.29
CA HIS A 125 7.45 -7.95 -1.62
C HIS A 125 8.77 -7.15 -1.67
N LEU A 126 9.59 -7.20 -0.61
CA LEU A 126 10.80 -6.39 -0.48
C LEU A 126 11.83 -6.61 -1.61
N SER A 127 11.81 -7.77 -2.28
CA SER A 127 12.67 -8.03 -3.44
C SER A 127 12.35 -7.18 -4.67
N ARG A 128 11.16 -6.57 -4.72
CA ARG A 128 10.76 -5.68 -5.82
C ARG A 128 11.40 -4.29 -5.73
N MET A 129 12.02 -3.98 -4.61
CA MET A 129 12.57 -2.65 -4.30
C MET A 129 14.09 -2.70 -4.08
N PRO A 130 14.90 -2.97 -5.15
CA PRO A 130 16.36 -3.03 -5.04
C PRO A 130 17.00 -1.64 -5.06
N GLY A 131 18.25 -1.56 -4.60
CA GLY A 131 19.11 -0.38 -4.73
C GLY A 131 18.50 0.88 -4.10
N GLN A 132 18.38 1.97 -4.87
CA GLN A 132 17.82 3.24 -4.39
C GLN A 132 16.38 3.12 -3.89
N GLN A 133 15.60 2.21 -4.44
CA GLN A 133 14.22 1.98 -4.00
C GLN A 133 14.15 1.42 -2.58
N ALA A 134 15.14 0.64 -2.16
CA ALA A 134 15.23 0.17 -0.78
C ALA A 134 15.44 1.35 0.20
N LEU A 135 16.21 2.36 -0.19
CA LEU A 135 16.37 3.58 0.60
C LEU A 135 15.08 4.40 0.66
N HIS A 136 14.34 4.50 -0.44
CA HIS A 136 13.01 5.13 -0.44
C HIS A 136 12.03 4.38 0.49
N TYR A 137 12.07 3.04 0.48
CA TYR A 137 11.27 2.24 1.40
C TYR A 137 11.64 2.49 2.87
N ILE A 138 12.95 2.48 3.20
CA ILE A 138 13.41 2.79 4.56
C ILE A 138 12.95 4.18 4.99
N ALA A 139 13.11 5.20 4.14
CA ALA A 139 12.64 6.55 4.42
C ALA A 139 11.11 6.62 4.62
N SER A 140 10.35 5.77 3.92
CA SER A 140 8.89 5.73 4.04
C SER A 140 8.38 5.16 5.37
N LEU A 141 9.25 4.50 6.15
CA LEU A 141 8.94 4.00 7.49
C LEU A 141 8.96 5.10 8.55
N ALA A 142 9.45 6.31 8.23
CA ALA A 142 9.43 7.45 9.14
C ALA A 142 7.98 7.77 9.56
N TYR A 143 7.71 7.67 10.86
CA TYR A 143 6.37 7.87 11.40
C TYR A 143 6.28 9.11 12.29
N ASP A 144 5.54 10.10 11.80
CA ASP A 144 5.17 11.30 12.53
C ASP A 144 3.67 11.23 12.88
N PRO A 145 3.30 10.86 14.12
CA PRO A 145 1.89 10.73 14.48
C PRO A 145 1.12 12.04 14.39
N ALA A 146 1.75 13.19 14.62
CA ALA A 146 1.09 14.48 14.49
C ALA A 146 0.63 14.72 13.04
N TYR A 147 1.49 14.42 12.09
CA TYR A 147 1.17 14.52 10.67
C TYR A 147 0.18 13.43 10.24
N TYR A 148 0.54 12.14 10.40
CA TYR A 148 -0.28 11.06 9.85
C TYR A 148 -1.68 10.99 10.47
N ARG A 149 -1.78 11.12 11.79
CA ARG A 149 -3.09 11.11 12.47
C ARG A 149 -3.84 12.42 12.24
N GLY A 150 -3.17 13.59 12.37
CA GLY A 150 -3.78 14.90 12.16
C GLY A 150 -4.39 15.01 10.76
N VAL A 151 -3.58 14.87 9.71
CA VAL A 151 -4.02 14.95 8.32
C VAL A 151 -5.02 13.84 7.98
N GLY A 152 -4.77 12.60 8.43
CA GLY A 152 -5.65 11.47 8.13
C GLY A 152 -7.06 11.61 8.72
N HIS A 153 -7.18 11.99 9.99
CA HIS A 153 -8.49 12.24 10.60
C HIS A 153 -9.17 13.49 9.99
N ALA A 154 -8.40 14.52 9.67
CA ALA A 154 -8.93 15.71 9.02
C ALA A 154 -9.47 15.42 7.62
N LEU A 155 -8.76 14.60 6.81
CA LEU A 155 -9.23 14.11 5.51
C LEU A 155 -10.49 13.26 5.67
N LYS A 156 -10.46 12.27 6.57
CA LYS A 156 -11.64 11.43 6.81
C LYS A 156 -12.87 12.25 7.17
N ALA A 157 -12.73 13.22 8.07
CA ALA A 157 -13.85 14.06 8.50
C ALA A 157 -14.45 14.88 7.36
N ARG A 158 -13.63 15.30 6.38
CA ARG A 158 -14.08 16.02 5.19
C ARG A 158 -14.71 15.08 4.17
N ILE A 159 -14.07 13.96 3.88
CA ILE A 159 -14.59 12.95 2.94
C ILE A 159 -15.97 12.45 3.40
N ASP A 160 -16.12 12.12 4.69
CA ASP A 160 -17.36 11.58 5.24
C ASP A 160 -18.54 12.58 5.20
N LYS A 161 -18.24 13.88 5.07
CA LYS A 161 -19.25 14.96 5.00
C LYS A 161 -19.47 15.46 3.57
N ALA A 162 -18.49 15.30 2.69
CA ALA A 162 -18.53 15.86 1.35
C ALA A 162 -19.69 15.29 0.52
N SER A 163 -20.36 16.16 -0.20
CA SER A 163 -21.43 15.84 -1.14
C SER A 163 -20.89 15.56 -2.55
N ASN A 164 -19.72 16.08 -2.86
CA ASN A 164 -19.02 15.93 -4.14
C ASN A 164 -17.51 16.09 -3.94
N GLY A 165 -16.75 15.78 -4.99
CA GLY A 165 -15.31 16.01 -5.03
C GLY A 165 -14.80 16.13 -6.47
N MET A 166 -13.57 16.64 -6.58
CA MET A 166 -12.91 16.78 -7.88
C MET A 166 -11.40 16.57 -7.72
N VAL A 167 -10.82 15.88 -8.70
CA VAL A 167 -9.36 15.77 -8.88
C VAL A 167 -8.97 16.56 -10.11
N GLU A 168 -8.13 17.57 -9.93
CA GLU A 168 -7.48 18.32 -11.01
C GLU A 168 -6.20 17.61 -11.39
N SER A 169 -6.02 17.31 -12.69
CA SER A 169 -5.00 16.41 -13.20
C SER A 169 -4.42 16.91 -14.52
N ASP A 170 -3.41 17.76 -14.46
CA ASP A 170 -2.70 18.34 -15.62
C ASP A 170 -3.66 18.87 -16.70
N GLY A 171 -4.55 19.78 -16.26
CA GLY A 171 -5.56 20.44 -17.10
C GLY A 171 -6.84 19.62 -17.37
N GLU A 172 -6.91 18.39 -16.89
CA GLU A 172 -8.12 17.56 -16.93
C GLU A 172 -8.78 17.51 -15.54
N HIS A 173 -10.07 17.18 -15.50
CA HIS A 173 -10.85 17.13 -14.26
C HIS A 173 -11.63 15.83 -14.17
N LEU A 174 -11.51 15.15 -13.04
CA LEU A 174 -12.31 14.00 -12.67
C LEU A 174 -13.28 14.40 -11.56
N HIS A 175 -14.57 14.33 -11.82
CA HIS A 175 -15.64 14.75 -10.92
C HIS A 175 -16.31 13.56 -10.26
N PHE A 176 -16.56 13.68 -8.96
CA PHE A 176 -17.39 12.82 -8.15
C PHE A 176 -18.60 13.62 -7.71
N THR A 177 -19.76 13.40 -8.32
CA THR A 177 -20.99 14.19 -8.09
C THR A 177 -21.97 13.52 -7.14
N SER A 178 -21.48 12.59 -6.32
CA SER A 178 -22.20 11.97 -5.20
C SER A 178 -21.38 12.06 -3.93
N PRO A 179 -22.00 11.90 -2.75
CA PRO A 179 -21.26 11.64 -1.52
C PRO A 179 -20.35 10.44 -1.62
N PHE A 180 -19.40 10.34 -0.71
CA PHE A 180 -18.46 9.24 -0.61
C PHE A 180 -18.91 8.18 0.41
N GLU A 181 -18.40 6.96 0.26
CA GLU A 181 -18.47 5.95 1.32
C GLU A 181 -17.63 6.39 2.52
N PRO A 182 -17.95 5.92 3.75
CA PRO A 182 -17.17 6.26 4.93
C PRO A 182 -15.70 5.90 4.75
N ALA A 183 -14.83 6.90 4.80
CA ALA A 183 -13.40 6.73 4.54
C ALA A 183 -12.73 5.78 5.55
N LYS A 184 -11.73 5.05 5.08
CA LYS A 184 -10.90 4.13 5.87
C LYS A 184 -9.51 4.72 6.03
N LEU A 185 -8.88 4.38 7.15
CA LEU A 185 -7.60 4.94 7.58
C LEU A 185 -6.53 3.86 7.67
N ASN A 186 -5.35 4.17 7.16
CA ASN A 186 -4.11 3.43 7.39
C ASN A 186 -3.02 4.44 7.82
N ILE A 187 -3.15 4.98 9.02
CA ILE A 187 -2.39 6.13 9.54
C ILE A 187 -1.66 5.84 10.86
N GLY A 188 -1.60 4.57 11.27
CA GLY A 188 -0.97 4.18 12.53
C GLY A 188 -1.75 4.60 13.79
N ASP A 189 -3.02 4.89 13.63
CA ASP A 189 -3.97 5.03 14.74
C ASP A 189 -4.93 3.84 14.72
N TYR A 190 -4.81 3.00 15.74
CA TYR A 190 -5.60 1.77 15.89
C TYR A 190 -6.57 1.86 17.08
N SER A 191 -6.74 3.04 17.69
CA SER A 191 -7.53 3.24 18.91
C SER A 191 -9.00 2.81 18.78
N GLU A 192 -9.57 2.95 17.58
CA GLU A 192 -10.95 2.57 17.27
C GLU A 192 -11.05 1.27 16.46
N MET A 193 -9.93 0.52 16.31
CA MET A 193 -9.86 -0.69 15.51
C MET A 193 -9.71 -1.93 16.38
N ASN A 194 -10.36 -3.03 15.99
CA ASN A 194 -10.15 -4.32 16.64
C ASN A 194 -8.75 -4.91 16.37
N ASN A 195 -8.16 -4.56 15.23
CA ASN A 195 -6.88 -5.08 14.79
C ASN A 195 -5.82 -3.97 14.91
N VAL A 196 -4.66 -4.29 15.46
CA VAL A 196 -3.52 -3.38 15.59
C VAL A 196 -2.45 -3.75 14.57
N GLY A 197 -2.11 -2.81 13.71
CA GLY A 197 -1.10 -2.99 12.68
C GLY A 197 -1.68 -3.26 11.29
N GLY A 198 -0.85 -3.76 10.41
CA GLY A 198 -1.19 -4.00 9.02
C GLY A 198 0.02 -4.06 8.11
N GLN A 199 -0.20 -3.77 6.83
CA GLN A 199 0.88 -3.63 5.86
C GLN A 199 1.54 -2.26 6.01
N PHE A 200 2.87 -2.25 5.98
CA PHE A 200 3.71 -1.06 6.04
C PHE A 200 4.38 -0.80 4.69
N PRO A 201 4.72 0.45 4.38
CA PRO A 201 4.60 1.67 5.21
C PRO A 201 3.16 2.15 5.39
N LEU A 202 2.99 3.11 6.32
CA LEU A 202 1.73 3.77 6.62
C LEU A 202 1.53 5.01 5.74
N GLY A 203 0.30 5.56 5.76
CA GLY A 203 -0.02 6.86 5.16
C GLY A 203 -1.01 6.78 4.02
N GLU A 204 -2.24 6.37 4.33
CA GLU A 204 -3.31 6.30 3.34
C GLU A 204 -4.67 6.54 4.01
N VAL A 205 -5.50 7.30 3.31
CA VAL A 205 -6.94 7.38 3.52
C VAL A 205 -7.61 6.98 2.22
N PHE A 206 -8.60 6.11 2.23
CA PHE A 206 -9.28 5.73 1.01
C PHE A 206 -10.80 5.66 1.17
N THR A 207 -11.48 5.88 0.06
CA THR A 207 -12.93 5.82 -0.08
C THR A 207 -13.31 5.39 -1.48
N GLU A 208 -14.60 5.41 -1.81
CA GLU A 208 -15.13 5.38 -3.17
C GLU A 208 -16.42 6.21 -3.25
N ALA A 209 -16.85 6.56 -4.44
CA ALA A 209 -18.14 7.22 -4.63
C ALA A 209 -19.28 6.34 -4.11
N ARG A 210 -20.24 6.91 -3.37
CA ARG A 210 -21.42 6.17 -2.94
C ARG A 210 -22.24 5.69 -4.12
N ASP A 211 -22.41 6.55 -5.11
CA ASP A 211 -22.93 6.21 -6.43
C ASP A 211 -21.77 6.17 -7.43
N LEU A 212 -21.39 4.98 -7.89
CA LEU A 212 -20.30 4.83 -8.86
C LEU A 212 -20.63 5.51 -10.20
N GLU A 213 -21.89 5.56 -10.60
CA GLU A 213 -22.28 6.19 -11.86
C GLU A 213 -22.24 7.73 -11.83
N ALA A 214 -22.05 8.31 -10.64
CA ALA A 214 -21.84 9.74 -10.45
C ALA A 214 -20.38 10.19 -10.69
N VAL A 215 -19.50 9.31 -11.17
CA VAL A 215 -18.10 9.64 -11.47
C VAL A 215 -17.94 9.85 -12.97
N HIS A 216 -17.41 11.02 -13.37
CA HIS A 216 -17.23 11.38 -14.78
C HIS A 216 -16.12 12.41 -14.99
N GLY A 217 -15.63 12.50 -16.22
CA GLY A 217 -14.59 13.45 -16.62
C GLY A 217 -13.32 12.74 -17.10
N LYS A 218 -12.18 13.35 -16.85
CA LYS A 218 -10.89 12.82 -17.28
C LYS A 218 -9.85 12.92 -16.20
N VAL A 219 -8.91 11.99 -16.19
CA VAL A 219 -7.75 11.98 -15.29
C VAL A 219 -6.52 11.48 -16.03
N LYS A 220 -5.39 12.14 -15.84
CA LYS A 220 -4.10 11.68 -16.34
C LYS A 220 -3.41 10.83 -15.31
N ILE A 221 -2.96 9.64 -15.71
CA ILE A 221 -2.17 8.74 -14.87
C ILE A 221 -0.73 8.67 -15.38
N PHE A 222 0.24 8.64 -14.48
CA PHE A 222 1.67 8.57 -14.80
C PHE A 222 2.33 7.24 -14.43
N VAL A 223 1.62 6.41 -13.66
CA VAL A 223 2.01 5.06 -13.26
C VAL A 223 0.77 4.20 -13.12
N PHE A 224 0.90 2.92 -13.43
CA PHE A 224 -0.16 1.95 -13.22
C PHE A 224 0.39 0.58 -12.87
N GLY A 225 -0.36 -0.16 -12.06
CA GLY A 225 -0.17 -1.59 -11.86
C GLY A 225 -0.71 -2.38 -13.04
N ASP A 226 -0.15 -3.56 -13.30
CA ASP A 226 -0.77 -4.51 -14.19
C ASP A 226 -1.57 -5.58 -13.41
N THR A 227 -2.22 -6.49 -14.14
CA THR A 227 -2.99 -7.59 -13.55
C THR A 227 -2.13 -8.64 -12.84
N SER A 228 -0.80 -8.49 -12.89
CA SER A 228 0.21 -9.30 -12.19
C SER A 228 0.95 -8.51 -11.10
N PHE A 229 0.47 -7.31 -10.79
CA PHE A 229 1.04 -6.40 -9.77
C PHE A 229 2.42 -5.82 -10.09
N HIS A 230 2.82 -5.79 -11.37
CA HIS A 230 4.02 -5.05 -11.78
C HIS A 230 3.70 -3.57 -11.97
N VAL A 231 4.69 -2.73 -11.66
CA VAL A 231 4.62 -1.28 -11.87
C VAL A 231 5.02 -0.95 -13.30
N ASN A 232 4.18 -0.19 -13.99
CA ASN A 232 4.42 0.30 -15.35
C ASN A 232 4.50 1.83 -15.33
N LYS A 233 5.52 2.37 -15.99
CA LYS A 233 5.86 3.80 -16.07
C LYS A 233 5.83 4.23 -17.54
N PRO A 234 4.69 4.74 -18.06
CA PRO A 234 4.62 5.25 -19.42
C PRO A 234 5.50 6.50 -19.58
N GLU A 235 6.07 6.70 -20.76
CA GLU A 235 6.89 7.90 -21.07
C GLU A 235 6.06 9.19 -21.02
N GLN A 236 4.80 9.12 -21.37
CA GLN A 236 3.83 10.22 -21.30
C GLN A 236 2.63 9.77 -20.48
N PRO A 237 2.00 10.67 -19.72
CA PRO A 237 0.79 10.34 -18.98
C PRO A 237 -0.32 9.82 -19.92
N ILE A 238 -1.00 8.79 -19.45
CA ILE A 238 -2.18 8.20 -20.11
C ILE A 238 -3.41 8.93 -19.58
N THR A 239 -4.31 9.38 -20.47
CA THR A 239 -5.56 10.01 -20.03
C THR A 239 -6.70 9.00 -20.06
N LEU A 240 -7.33 8.79 -18.92
CA LEU A 240 -8.54 7.99 -18.80
C LEU A 240 -9.76 8.90 -18.97
N VAL A 241 -10.70 8.48 -19.83
CA VAL A 241 -12.01 9.13 -19.98
C VAL A 241 -13.03 8.31 -19.19
N ILE A 242 -13.65 8.94 -18.22
CA ILE A 242 -14.59 8.29 -17.31
C ILE A 242 -16.01 8.77 -17.60
N THR A 243 -16.92 7.82 -17.84
CA THR A 243 -18.34 8.09 -18.01
C THR A 243 -19.13 7.12 -17.15
N LYS A 244 -19.94 7.65 -16.25
CA LYS A 244 -20.73 6.86 -15.30
C LYS A 244 -19.88 5.80 -14.57
N GLY A 245 -18.73 6.23 -14.05
CA GLY A 245 -17.82 5.40 -13.27
C GLY A 245 -17.06 4.32 -14.05
N ARG A 246 -17.10 4.35 -15.37
CA ARG A 246 -16.43 3.37 -16.24
C ARG A 246 -15.40 4.05 -17.12
N VAL A 247 -14.27 3.39 -17.35
CA VAL A 247 -13.30 3.83 -18.35
C VAL A 247 -13.89 3.54 -19.73
N THR A 248 -14.35 4.58 -20.41
CA THR A 248 -14.98 4.49 -21.75
C THR A 248 -14.00 4.71 -22.88
N ASP A 249 -12.94 5.50 -22.65
CA ASP A 249 -11.89 5.75 -23.62
C ASP A 249 -10.54 5.97 -22.92
N VAL A 250 -9.44 5.80 -23.68
CA VAL A 250 -8.07 5.97 -23.20
C VAL A 250 -7.28 6.72 -24.26
N ILE A 251 -6.68 7.86 -23.88
CA ILE A 251 -5.88 8.70 -24.77
C ILE A 251 -4.40 8.52 -24.39
N ASN A 252 -3.51 8.44 -25.37
CA ASN A 252 -2.08 8.17 -25.20
C ASN A 252 -1.80 6.84 -24.47
N SER A 253 -2.59 5.81 -24.79
CA SER A 253 -2.40 4.48 -24.20
C SER A 253 -1.06 3.86 -24.59
N THR A 254 -0.64 2.85 -23.83
CA THR A 254 0.50 2.01 -24.17
C THR A 254 0.04 0.56 -24.37
N PRO A 255 0.80 -0.28 -25.11
CA PRO A 255 0.44 -1.69 -25.27
C PRO A 255 0.27 -2.43 -23.93
N ALA A 256 1.05 -2.07 -22.89
CA ALA A 256 0.92 -2.65 -21.56
C ALA A 256 -0.40 -2.24 -20.90
N PHE A 257 -0.81 -0.98 -21.02
CA PHE A 257 -2.09 -0.52 -20.48
C PHE A 257 -3.29 -1.07 -21.25
N ASP A 258 -3.19 -1.16 -22.58
CA ASP A 258 -4.22 -1.80 -23.42
C ASP A 258 -4.44 -3.26 -23.00
N GLN A 259 -3.37 -3.98 -22.65
CA GLN A 259 -3.48 -5.34 -22.14
C GLN A 259 -4.19 -5.40 -20.76
N VAL A 260 -3.91 -4.46 -19.87
CA VAL A 260 -4.64 -4.34 -18.58
C VAL A 260 -6.13 -4.15 -18.84
N MET A 261 -6.48 -3.19 -19.70
CA MET A 261 -7.88 -2.90 -20.05
C MET A 261 -8.56 -4.11 -20.70
N ALA A 262 -7.86 -4.83 -21.60
CA ALA A 262 -8.38 -6.02 -22.26
C ALA A 262 -8.63 -7.16 -21.25
N ASN A 263 -7.70 -7.40 -20.32
CA ASN A 263 -7.84 -8.43 -19.29
C ASN A 263 -9.07 -8.16 -18.40
N ILE A 264 -9.23 -6.92 -17.93
CA ILE A 264 -10.37 -6.54 -17.08
C ILE A 264 -11.67 -6.71 -17.88
N ARG A 265 -11.74 -6.21 -19.10
CA ARG A 265 -12.96 -6.33 -19.94
C ARG A 265 -13.33 -7.77 -20.26
N ALA A 266 -12.33 -8.64 -20.49
CA ALA A 266 -12.57 -10.04 -20.80
C ALA A 266 -13.25 -10.78 -19.63
N ASP A 267 -12.87 -10.48 -18.40
CA ASP A 267 -13.38 -11.17 -17.21
C ASP A 267 -14.59 -10.47 -16.56
N GLU A 268 -14.64 -9.14 -16.60
CA GLU A 268 -15.64 -8.33 -15.87
C GLU A 268 -16.64 -7.62 -16.80
N GLY A 269 -16.35 -7.54 -18.12
CA GLY A 269 -17.18 -6.90 -19.13
C GLY A 269 -16.92 -5.39 -19.24
N GLU A 270 -16.86 -4.68 -18.12
CA GLU A 270 -16.63 -3.25 -18.01
C GLU A 270 -15.42 -2.96 -17.11
N VAL A 271 -14.77 -1.81 -17.33
CA VAL A 271 -13.67 -1.36 -16.44
C VAL A 271 -14.21 -0.27 -15.53
N TRP A 272 -14.52 -0.63 -14.32
CA TRP A 272 -14.95 0.29 -13.29
C TRP A 272 -13.78 1.06 -12.68
N LEU A 273 -14.00 2.34 -12.40
CA LEU A 273 -13.19 3.13 -11.50
C LEU A 273 -13.83 3.02 -10.11
N ARG A 274 -13.11 2.44 -9.15
CA ARG A 274 -13.65 2.12 -7.84
C ARG A 274 -13.05 3.01 -6.76
N GLU A 275 -11.84 2.73 -6.35
CA GLU A 275 -11.21 3.40 -5.22
C GLU A 275 -10.75 4.82 -5.57
N LEU A 276 -10.90 5.71 -4.58
CA LEU A 276 -10.24 7.00 -4.51
C LEU A 276 -9.35 6.99 -3.28
N GLY A 277 -8.05 6.82 -3.50
CA GLY A 277 -7.03 6.75 -2.45
C GLY A 277 -6.26 8.05 -2.33
N PHE A 278 -6.08 8.50 -1.09
CA PHE A 278 -5.38 9.70 -0.67
C PHE A 278 -4.08 9.26 0.02
N GLY A 279 -3.01 9.12 -0.74
CA GLY A 279 -1.70 8.76 -0.21
C GLY A 279 -1.08 9.94 0.53
N MET A 280 -0.44 9.64 1.67
CA MET A 280 0.06 10.68 2.58
C MET A 280 1.55 10.54 2.88
N ASN A 281 2.20 9.48 2.41
CA ASN A 281 3.61 9.23 2.71
C ASN A 281 4.52 10.13 1.87
N ARG A 282 5.14 11.10 2.55
CA ARG A 282 5.98 12.13 1.91
C ARG A 282 7.31 11.60 1.35
N ALA A 283 7.70 10.37 1.68
CA ALA A 283 8.88 9.73 1.10
C ALA A 283 8.65 9.27 -0.35
N PHE A 284 7.38 9.09 -0.74
CA PHE A 284 7.02 8.71 -2.11
C PHE A 284 6.45 9.90 -2.88
N SER A 285 6.89 10.04 -4.10
CA SER A 285 6.47 11.09 -5.02
C SER A 285 6.61 10.59 -6.46
N ARG A 286 6.28 11.43 -7.44
CA ARG A 286 6.49 11.13 -8.88
C ARG A 286 7.95 10.84 -9.23
N THR A 287 8.91 11.33 -8.44
CA THR A 287 10.35 11.14 -8.65
C THR A 287 10.97 10.13 -7.67
N CYS A 288 10.33 9.88 -6.53
CA CYS A 288 10.75 8.90 -5.53
C CYS A 288 9.79 7.72 -5.55
N MET A 289 10.00 6.80 -6.48
CA MET A 289 9.11 5.67 -6.76
C MET A 289 9.71 4.37 -6.28
N VAL A 290 8.83 3.37 -6.07
CA VAL A 290 9.19 1.98 -5.81
C VAL A 290 8.41 1.06 -6.75
N ASP A 291 8.97 -0.12 -7.07
CA ASP A 291 8.40 -1.06 -8.03
C ASP A 291 7.49 -2.12 -7.37
N ASP A 292 7.02 -1.84 -6.16
CA ASP A 292 5.91 -2.57 -5.53
C ASP A 292 4.67 -1.68 -5.47
N ILE A 293 3.63 -2.06 -6.23
CA ILE A 293 2.43 -1.23 -6.40
C ILE A 293 1.71 -1.01 -5.07
N GLY A 294 1.56 -2.05 -4.25
CA GLY A 294 0.88 -1.96 -2.96
C GLY A 294 1.64 -1.14 -1.91
N THR A 295 2.96 -0.98 -2.05
CA THR A 295 3.75 -0.05 -1.26
C THR A 295 3.58 1.38 -1.77
N TYR A 296 3.55 1.54 -3.09
CA TYR A 296 3.48 2.86 -3.72
C TYR A 296 2.11 3.54 -3.57
N GLU A 297 1.03 2.82 -3.25
CA GLU A 297 -0.29 3.38 -2.90
C GLU A 297 -0.22 4.51 -1.85
N ARG A 298 0.83 4.53 -1.01
CA ARG A 298 1.04 5.58 0.01
C ARG A 298 1.63 6.87 -0.55
N MET A 299 1.96 6.93 -1.86
CA MET A 299 2.51 8.12 -2.52
C MET A 299 1.65 9.35 -2.26
N CYS A 300 2.29 10.45 -1.82
CA CYS A 300 1.59 11.70 -1.52
C CYS A 300 0.88 12.25 -2.77
N GLY A 301 -0.44 12.10 -2.80
CA GLY A 301 -1.29 12.41 -3.95
C GLY A 301 -2.46 11.43 -4.05
N ILE A 302 -3.04 11.34 -5.25
CA ILE A 302 -4.18 10.49 -5.53
C ILE A 302 -3.77 9.24 -6.32
N HIS A 303 -4.25 8.09 -5.85
CA HIS A 303 -4.37 6.89 -6.66
C HIS A 303 -5.84 6.48 -6.80
N LEU A 304 -6.11 5.71 -7.83
CA LEU A 304 -7.42 5.20 -8.17
C LEU A 304 -7.29 3.70 -8.43
N SER A 305 -8.37 2.93 -8.28
CA SER A 305 -8.34 1.55 -8.70
C SER A 305 -9.28 1.28 -9.88
N LEU A 306 -8.81 0.45 -10.82
CA LEU A 306 -9.58 -0.05 -11.97
C LEU A 306 -9.97 -1.50 -11.74
N GLY A 307 -11.20 -1.84 -12.16
CA GLY A 307 -11.79 -3.17 -12.01
C GLY A 307 -12.91 -3.20 -10.96
N ALA A 308 -13.66 -4.28 -10.96
CA ALA A 308 -14.86 -4.41 -10.12
C ALA A 308 -14.58 -4.80 -8.66
N LYS A 309 -13.38 -5.35 -8.37
CA LYS A 309 -13.05 -5.86 -7.05
C LYS A 309 -12.71 -4.74 -6.09
N HIS A 310 -13.42 -4.70 -4.96
CA HIS A 310 -13.06 -3.85 -3.81
C HIS A 310 -13.22 -4.65 -2.51
N GLY A 311 -12.23 -4.54 -1.61
CA GLY A 311 -12.18 -5.36 -0.39
C GLY A 311 -13.15 -4.89 0.70
N VAL A 312 -13.53 -3.63 0.70
CA VAL A 312 -14.27 -2.99 1.79
C VAL A 312 -15.71 -2.63 1.39
N TYR A 313 -15.89 -1.99 0.22
CA TYR A 313 -17.20 -1.50 -0.18
C TYR A 313 -17.91 -2.45 -1.15
N ASN A 314 -19.16 -2.78 -0.85
CA ASN A 314 -20.01 -3.59 -1.72
C ASN A 314 -21.01 -2.71 -2.46
N LYS A 315 -21.11 -2.87 -3.76
CA LYS A 315 -22.05 -2.13 -4.61
C LYS A 315 -23.05 -3.06 -5.29
N ALA A 316 -24.32 -2.69 -5.28
CA ALA A 316 -25.38 -3.48 -5.90
C ALA A 316 -25.20 -3.63 -7.42
N LEU A 317 -24.58 -2.64 -8.07
CA LEU A 317 -24.26 -2.66 -9.50
C LEU A 317 -23.17 -3.67 -9.87
N ILE A 318 -22.38 -4.13 -8.89
CA ILE A 318 -21.21 -4.99 -9.12
C ILE A 318 -21.52 -6.42 -8.71
N ARG A 319 -21.43 -7.35 -9.66
CA ARG A 319 -21.55 -8.77 -9.37
C ARG A 319 -20.30 -9.29 -8.70
N ARG A 320 -20.38 -9.58 -7.39
CA ARG A 320 -19.25 -10.06 -6.59
C ARG A 320 -18.59 -11.32 -7.16
N ALA A 321 -19.37 -12.18 -7.79
CA ALA A 321 -18.87 -13.45 -8.36
C ALA A 321 -17.93 -13.25 -9.56
N THR A 322 -18.04 -12.12 -10.28
CA THR A 322 -17.21 -11.81 -11.44
C THR A 322 -16.13 -10.77 -11.14
N ALA A 323 -16.18 -10.10 -9.98
CA ALA A 323 -15.20 -9.11 -9.60
C ALA A 323 -13.83 -9.76 -9.28
N ARG A 324 -12.85 -9.54 -10.14
CA ARG A 324 -11.52 -10.16 -10.08
C ARG A 324 -10.39 -9.16 -9.89
N TYR A 325 -10.50 -8.00 -10.52
CA TYR A 325 -9.41 -7.05 -10.63
C TYR A 325 -9.57 -5.86 -9.70
N HIS A 326 -8.46 -5.49 -9.09
CA HIS A 326 -8.20 -4.23 -8.41
C HIS A 326 -6.80 -3.81 -8.89
N VAL A 327 -6.76 -2.86 -9.80
CA VAL A 327 -5.53 -2.41 -10.44
C VAL A 327 -5.32 -0.94 -10.12
N ASP A 328 -4.28 -0.65 -9.35
CA ASP A 328 -3.99 0.71 -8.92
C ASP A 328 -3.36 1.52 -10.04
N VAL A 329 -3.84 2.73 -10.21
CA VAL A 329 -3.34 3.73 -11.15
C VAL A 329 -3.13 5.06 -10.43
N PHE A 330 -2.05 5.76 -10.74
CA PHE A 330 -1.62 6.95 -10.00
C PHE A 330 -1.84 8.21 -10.81
N ALA A 331 -2.67 9.10 -10.28
CA ALA A 331 -3.02 10.34 -10.95
C ALA A 331 -1.88 11.37 -10.90
N VAL A 332 -1.71 12.10 -11.98
CA VAL A 332 -1.05 13.40 -11.95
C VAL A 332 -1.97 14.30 -11.13
N THR A 333 -1.62 14.53 -9.85
CA THR A 333 -2.47 15.28 -8.93
C THR A 333 -1.96 16.71 -8.77
N ASP A 334 -2.71 17.68 -9.28
CA ASP A 334 -2.41 19.11 -9.12
C ASP A 334 -3.17 19.68 -7.91
N ALA A 335 -4.49 19.40 -7.86
CA ALA A 335 -5.34 19.75 -6.73
C ALA A 335 -6.43 18.72 -6.51
N VAL A 336 -6.92 18.65 -5.27
CA VAL A 336 -8.09 17.86 -4.88
C VAL A 336 -9.05 18.76 -4.11
N TYR A 337 -10.33 18.68 -4.49
CA TYR A 337 -11.41 19.42 -3.87
C TYR A 337 -12.42 18.46 -3.25
N LEU A 338 -12.90 18.79 -2.07
CA LEU A 338 -14.06 18.16 -1.43
C LEU A 338 -15.08 19.29 -1.20
N ASP A 339 -16.23 19.21 -1.84
CA ASP A 339 -17.15 20.35 -2.01
C ASP A 339 -16.37 21.56 -2.58
N ASP A 340 -16.37 22.70 -1.90
CA ASP A 340 -15.65 23.92 -2.30
C ASP A 340 -14.26 24.06 -1.63
N GLU A 341 -13.84 23.10 -0.77
CA GLU A 341 -12.58 23.15 -0.03
C GLU A 341 -11.45 22.48 -0.82
N ILE A 342 -10.32 23.18 -0.97
CA ILE A 342 -9.09 22.57 -1.50
C ILE A 342 -8.43 21.79 -0.38
N VAL A 343 -8.37 20.45 -0.53
CA VAL A 343 -7.75 19.58 0.47
C VAL A 343 -6.32 19.15 0.09
N TYR A 344 -5.95 19.28 -1.17
CA TYR A 344 -4.58 19.02 -1.66
C TYR A 344 -4.22 20.01 -2.75
N ARG A 345 -3.00 20.52 -2.72
CA ARG A 345 -2.41 21.36 -3.78
C ARG A 345 -0.89 21.37 -3.67
N ASP A 346 -0.21 21.50 -4.81
CA ASP A 346 1.24 21.68 -4.90
C ASP A 346 2.04 20.60 -4.13
N GLY A 347 1.61 19.35 -4.22
CA GLY A 347 2.31 18.22 -3.61
C GLY A 347 2.07 18.05 -2.11
N ALA A 348 1.12 18.78 -1.51
CA ALA A 348 0.87 18.72 -0.06
C ALA A 348 -0.63 18.75 0.28
N TRP A 349 -0.98 18.02 1.35
CA TRP A 349 -2.30 18.11 1.96
C TRP A 349 -2.46 19.45 2.68
N GLN A 350 -3.60 20.12 2.45
CA GLN A 350 -3.91 21.46 2.96
C GLN A 350 -4.82 21.40 4.19
N VAL A 351 -4.94 20.23 4.82
CA VAL A 351 -5.82 19.97 5.98
C VAL A 351 -5.00 19.62 7.22
N SER A 352 -5.53 19.94 8.40
CA SER A 352 -4.90 19.68 9.70
C SER A 352 -5.96 19.40 10.76
#